data_83215513000fec8116bc637c1b873776
#
_entry.id   83215513000fec8116bc637c1b873776
#
_cell.length_a   1.000
_cell.length_b   1.000
_cell.length_c   1.000
_cell.angle_alpha   90.00
_cell.angle_beta   90.00
_cell.angle_gamma   90.00
#
_symmetry.space_group_name_H-M   'P 1'
#
loop_
_entity.id
_entity.type
_entity.pdbx_description
1 polymer ?
#
loop_
_entity_poly.entity_id
_entity_poly.type
_entity_poly.pdbx_seq_one_letter_code
_entity_poly.pdbx_strand_id
1 'polypeptide(L)'
;MLRLIGSLSFIWLLMATSTMAQTWPPPVLDADGQPLRSGVEYYVLPAVTDLAGGLTLVNLNNGSICPLFVGQEPLAPVVSPGTSVIFTPRVADTVIRETRDFTVAFTGPTICQSTAWMVGEQNPETSTRYILAETDPNPSSNAWHFNIVKNDLGLYNFQWCPNCLTEVCPRPLCGDAGIVVENERRLLVLDGPAFPFIFRRA
;
A
#
# COMPACT_ATOMS: atom_id res chain seq x y z
N MET A 1 -11.21 -29.95 58.46
CA MET A 1 -10.19 -29.15 57.69
C MET A 1 -9.97 -29.64 56.27
N LEU A 2 -10.94 -30.26 55.62
CA LEU A 2 -10.77 -30.84 54.26
C LEU A 2 -11.56 -30.12 53.14
N ARG A 3 -12.22 -29.02 53.45
CA ARG A 3 -13.07 -28.29 52.48
C ARG A 3 -12.45 -27.00 51.90
N LEU A 4 -11.29 -26.56 52.37
CA LEU A 4 -10.62 -25.33 51.91
C LEU A 4 -9.57 -25.55 50.82
N ILE A 5 -9.11 -26.79 50.59
CA ILE A 5 -8.08 -27.07 49.60
C ILE A 5 -8.65 -27.18 48.17
N GLY A 6 -9.92 -27.50 48.01
CA GLY A 6 -10.57 -27.60 46.69
C GLY A 6 -10.85 -26.25 46.01
N SER A 7 -11.01 -25.16 46.74
CA SER A 7 -11.32 -23.85 46.13
C SER A 7 -10.09 -23.13 45.56
N LEU A 8 -8.91 -23.36 46.08
CA LEU A 8 -7.67 -22.73 45.60
C LEU A 8 -7.20 -23.37 44.27
N SER A 9 -7.39 -24.65 44.07
CA SER A 9 -7.03 -25.32 42.81
C SER A 9 -7.92 -24.89 41.62
N PHE A 10 -9.16 -24.53 41.86
CA PHE A 10 -10.07 -24.09 40.80
C PHE A 10 -9.76 -22.68 40.31
N ILE A 11 -9.27 -21.80 41.19
CA ILE A 11 -8.86 -20.43 40.85
C ILE A 11 -7.59 -20.45 39.98
N TRP A 12 -6.67 -21.36 40.22
CA TRP A 12 -5.44 -21.51 39.41
C TRP A 12 -5.70 -22.03 38.00
N LEU A 13 -6.73 -22.83 37.80
CA LEU A 13 -7.09 -23.34 36.47
C LEU A 13 -7.74 -22.27 35.58
N LEU A 14 -8.38 -21.27 36.18
CA LEU A 14 -9.01 -20.18 35.43
C LEU A 14 -8.02 -19.08 34.98
N MET A 15 -6.83 -19.00 35.57
CA MET A 15 -5.80 -18.05 35.17
C MET A 15 -4.86 -18.56 34.05
N ALA A 16 -4.93 -19.84 33.70
CA ALA A 16 -4.04 -20.44 32.70
C ALA A 16 -4.53 -20.35 31.24
N THR A 17 -5.70 -19.77 30.99
CA THR A 17 -6.21 -19.55 29.63
C THR A 17 -6.05 -18.10 29.16
N SER A 18 -4.91 -17.48 29.45
CA SER A 18 -4.45 -16.34 28.68
C SER A 18 -4.06 -16.86 27.29
N THR A 19 -5.05 -17.12 26.45
CA THR A 19 -4.83 -17.28 25.04
C THR A 19 -4.09 -16.06 24.55
N MET A 20 -2.86 -16.23 24.10
CA MET A 20 -2.15 -15.23 23.32
C MET A 20 -3.03 -14.96 22.09
N ALA A 21 -3.95 -14.01 22.21
CA ALA A 21 -4.65 -13.48 21.06
C ALA A 21 -3.56 -12.94 20.14
N GLN A 22 -3.30 -13.62 19.02
CA GLN A 22 -2.48 -13.05 17.99
C GLN A 22 -3.15 -11.74 17.58
N THR A 23 -2.58 -10.62 18.04
CA THR A 23 -3.07 -9.31 17.66
C THR A 23 -2.70 -9.10 16.20
N TRP A 24 -3.66 -9.33 15.33
CA TRP A 24 -3.55 -8.97 13.92
C TRP A 24 -3.32 -7.45 13.83
N PRO A 25 -2.47 -6.99 12.90
CA PRO A 25 -2.36 -5.57 12.64
C PRO A 25 -3.74 -4.95 12.38
N PRO A 26 -3.97 -3.70 12.77
CA PRO A 26 -5.24 -3.03 12.57
C PRO A 26 -5.61 -2.98 11.07
N PRO A 27 -6.90 -2.96 10.73
CA PRO A 27 -7.32 -2.77 9.36
C PRO A 27 -7.01 -1.35 8.90
N VAL A 28 -6.65 -1.21 7.63
CA VAL A 28 -6.66 0.08 6.94
C VAL A 28 -8.11 0.50 6.73
N LEU A 29 -8.45 1.74 7.04
CA LEU A 29 -9.81 2.26 6.94
C LEU A 29 -9.96 3.18 5.73
N ASP A 30 -11.13 3.13 5.10
CA ASP A 30 -11.53 4.09 4.09
C ASP A 30 -12.02 5.43 4.70
N ALA A 31 -12.42 6.37 3.84
CA ALA A 31 -12.90 7.68 4.26
C ALA A 31 -14.18 7.63 5.10
N ASP A 32 -14.94 6.53 5.04
CA ASP A 32 -16.16 6.30 5.80
C ASP A 32 -15.86 5.51 7.10
N GLY A 33 -14.58 5.24 7.40
CA GLY A 33 -14.14 4.50 8.58
C GLY A 33 -14.39 2.99 8.48
N GLN A 34 -14.63 2.46 7.26
CA GLN A 34 -14.83 1.04 7.03
C GLN A 34 -13.50 0.37 6.62
N PRO A 35 -13.26 -0.88 7.04
CA PRO A 35 -12.07 -1.62 6.62
C PRO A 35 -11.99 -1.78 5.11
N LEU A 36 -10.81 -1.48 4.53
CA LEU A 36 -10.52 -1.82 3.14
C LEU A 36 -10.63 -3.32 2.92
N ARG A 37 -11.31 -3.72 1.86
CA ARG A 37 -11.54 -5.13 1.53
C ARG A 37 -10.84 -5.52 0.24
N SER A 38 -10.32 -6.75 0.23
CA SER A 38 -9.76 -7.38 -0.96
C SER A 38 -10.81 -7.46 -2.07
N GLY A 39 -10.41 -7.15 -3.30
CA GLY A 39 -11.27 -7.24 -4.48
C GLY A 39 -12.35 -6.16 -4.59
N VAL A 40 -12.41 -5.21 -3.66
CA VAL A 40 -13.29 -4.03 -3.74
C VAL A 40 -12.52 -2.88 -4.37
N GLU A 41 -13.21 -2.08 -5.18
CA GLU A 41 -12.62 -0.94 -5.86
C GLU A 41 -12.59 0.30 -4.96
N TYR A 42 -11.43 0.98 -4.96
CA TYR A 42 -11.22 2.20 -4.22
C TYR A 42 -10.49 3.24 -5.07
N TYR A 43 -10.85 4.50 -4.92
CA TYR A 43 -10.01 5.62 -5.33
C TYR A 43 -8.97 5.90 -4.25
N VAL A 44 -7.73 6.14 -4.69
CA VAL A 44 -6.62 6.57 -3.83
C VAL A 44 -6.45 8.07 -4.00
N LEU A 45 -6.81 8.82 -2.98
CA LEU A 45 -6.88 10.28 -3.00
C LEU A 45 -5.80 10.87 -2.08
N PRO A 46 -5.32 12.10 -2.35
CA PRO A 46 -4.47 12.79 -1.38
C PRO A 46 -5.22 13.01 -0.07
N ALA A 47 -4.56 12.78 1.06
CA ALA A 47 -5.13 13.05 2.37
C ALA A 47 -5.22 14.55 2.68
N VAL A 48 -4.46 15.37 1.96
CA VAL A 48 -4.49 16.83 2.03
C VAL A 48 -5.23 17.33 0.79
N THR A 49 -6.33 18.02 1.01
CA THR A 49 -7.09 18.68 -0.07
C THR A 49 -6.26 19.78 -0.71
N ASP A 50 -6.58 20.15 -1.95
CA ASP A 50 -5.94 21.20 -2.76
C ASP A 50 -4.58 20.84 -3.37
N LEU A 51 -4.14 19.58 -3.27
CA LEU A 51 -2.87 19.14 -3.85
C LEU A 51 -3.00 18.43 -5.21
N ALA A 52 -4.16 18.20 -5.73
CA ALA A 52 -4.47 17.53 -7.00
C ALA A 52 -5.51 16.40 -6.80
N GLY A 53 -5.81 15.65 -7.87
CA GLY A 53 -6.77 14.55 -7.83
C GLY A 53 -6.20 13.22 -7.34
N GLY A 54 -6.94 12.15 -7.57
CA GLY A 54 -6.57 10.79 -7.19
C GLY A 54 -5.49 10.20 -8.09
N LEU A 55 -5.03 9.01 -7.73
CA LEU A 55 -4.03 8.30 -8.52
C LEU A 55 -4.63 7.78 -9.84
N THR A 56 -3.81 7.78 -10.87
CA THR A 56 -4.17 7.39 -12.23
C THR A 56 -2.98 6.84 -12.99
N LEU A 57 -3.18 6.40 -14.24
CA LEU A 57 -2.13 5.99 -15.14
C LEU A 57 -1.66 7.16 -16.00
N VAL A 58 -0.35 7.35 -16.08
CA VAL A 58 0.30 8.43 -16.84
C VAL A 58 1.30 7.85 -17.83
N ASN A 59 1.29 8.35 -19.05
CA ASN A 59 2.32 8.05 -20.04
C ASN A 59 3.38 9.16 -20.02
N LEU A 60 4.65 8.76 -19.82
CA LEU A 60 5.81 9.66 -19.89
C LEU A 60 6.68 9.41 -21.13
N ASN A 61 6.43 8.33 -21.83
CA ASN A 61 7.33 7.87 -22.89
C ASN A 61 7.13 8.68 -24.17
N ASN A 62 8.15 9.37 -24.62
CA ASN A 62 8.20 10.01 -25.91
C ASN A 62 8.35 8.93 -27.01
N GLY A 63 7.21 8.44 -27.51
CA GLY A 63 7.18 7.49 -28.63
C GLY A 63 6.84 6.02 -28.27
N SER A 64 6.85 5.65 -26.99
CA SER A 64 6.31 4.36 -26.53
C SER A 64 5.09 4.60 -25.65
N ILE A 65 4.10 3.70 -25.72
CA ILE A 65 2.90 3.82 -24.89
C ILE A 65 3.09 3.08 -23.56
N CYS A 66 3.94 2.08 -23.53
CA CYS A 66 4.19 1.24 -22.35
C CYS A 66 5.68 1.26 -21.96
N PRO A 67 6.00 1.10 -20.65
CA PRO A 67 5.06 0.98 -19.52
C PRO A 67 4.34 2.28 -19.23
N LEU A 68 3.19 2.19 -18.53
CA LEU A 68 2.55 3.33 -17.91
C LEU A 68 3.12 3.56 -16.51
N PHE A 69 3.09 4.81 -16.07
CA PHE A 69 3.53 5.20 -14.73
C PHE A 69 2.30 5.42 -13.83
N VAL A 70 2.44 5.11 -12.55
CA VAL A 70 1.47 5.53 -11.57
C VAL A 70 1.69 7.02 -11.30
N GLY A 71 0.67 7.80 -11.55
CA GLY A 71 0.70 9.25 -11.34
C GLY A 71 -0.51 9.75 -10.60
N GLN A 72 -0.65 11.06 -10.54
CA GLN A 72 -1.75 11.73 -9.89
C GLN A 72 -2.43 12.68 -10.87
N GLU A 73 -3.75 12.69 -10.87
CA GLU A 73 -4.55 13.65 -11.65
C GLU A 73 -4.18 15.08 -11.27
N PRO A 74 -4.04 15.99 -12.25
CA PRO A 74 -3.66 17.37 -11.98
C PRO A 74 -4.73 18.11 -11.16
N LEU A 75 -4.33 19.20 -10.53
CA LEU A 75 -5.28 20.13 -9.93
C LEU A 75 -6.13 20.78 -11.03
N ALA A 76 -7.43 20.67 -10.90
CA ALA A 76 -8.41 21.22 -11.83
C ALA A 76 -9.60 21.78 -11.06
N PRO A 77 -10.42 22.68 -11.67
CA PRO A 77 -11.64 23.21 -11.04
C PRO A 77 -12.61 22.11 -10.57
N VAL A 78 -12.63 20.98 -11.30
CA VAL A 78 -13.31 19.75 -10.86
C VAL A 78 -12.24 18.70 -10.67
N VAL A 79 -11.98 18.35 -9.43
CA VAL A 79 -10.92 17.38 -9.08
C VAL A 79 -11.36 15.97 -9.47
N SER A 80 -10.58 15.34 -10.37
CA SER A 80 -10.79 13.95 -10.77
C SER A 80 -10.43 13.01 -9.62
N PRO A 81 -11.24 11.98 -9.33
CA PRO A 81 -10.88 10.95 -8.36
C PRO A 81 -9.77 10.00 -8.87
N GLY A 82 -9.36 10.14 -10.14
CA GLY A 82 -8.44 9.23 -10.78
C GLY A 82 -9.09 7.90 -11.21
N THR A 83 -8.28 6.88 -11.31
CA THR A 83 -8.72 5.52 -11.65
C THR A 83 -8.79 4.67 -10.39
N SER A 84 -9.86 3.88 -10.25
CA SER A 84 -10.01 2.98 -9.10
C SER A 84 -8.97 1.87 -9.13
N VAL A 85 -8.62 1.39 -7.93
CA VAL A 85 -7.69 0.27 -7.72
C VAL A 85 -8.35 -0.83 -6.92
N ILE A 86 -7.83 -2.04 -7.06
CA ILE A 86 -8.10 -3.16 -6.16
C ILE A 86 -6.82 -3.53 -5.41
N PHE A 87 -7.01 -3.98 -4.16
CA PHE A 87 -5.95 -4.49 -3.32
C PHE A 87 -6.08 -6.00 -3.16
N THR A 88 -4.98 -6.72 -3.26
CA THR A 88 -4.94 -8.17 -3.06
C THR A 88 -3.89 -8.50 -2.00
N PRO A 89 -4.29 -8.93 -0.79
CA PRO A 89 -3.35 -9.33 0.25
C PRO A 89 -2.45 -10.48 -0.20
N ARG A 90 -1.17 -10.44 0.19
CA ARG A 90 -0.22 -11.53 -0.07
C ARG A 90 -0.61 -12.82 0.67
N VAL A 91 -1.10 -12.69 1.89
CA VAL A 91 -1.66 -13.80 2.68
C VAL A 91 -3.16 -13.72 2.58
N ALA A 92 -3.84 -14.83 2.35
CA ALA A 92 -5.29 -14.89 2.20
C ALA A 92 -6.00 -14.22 3.38
N ASP A 93 -6.52 -13.02 3.14
CA ASP A 93 -7.35 -12.22 4.03
C ASP A 93 -8.38 -11.47 3.18
N THR A 94 -9.52 -11.18 3.75
CA THR A 94 -10.55 -10.36 3.11
C THR A 94 -10.40 -8.86 3.43
N VAL A 95 -9.48 -8.52 4.33
CA VAL A 95 -9.25 -7.16 4.83
C VAL A 95 -7.80 -6.76 4.60
N ILE A 96 -7.59 -5.56 4.11
CA ILE A 96 -6.26 -4.96 3.99
C ILE A 96 -5.85 -4.42 5.36
N ARG A 97 -4.67 -4.84 5.84
CA ARG A 97 -4.16 -4.47 7.16
C ARG A 97 -2.90 -3.64 7.07
N GLU A 98 -2.73 -2.77 8.05
CA GLU A 98 -1.49 -2.00 8.21
C GLU A 98 -0.28 -2.96 8.30
N THR A 99 0.85 -2.57 7.74
CA THR A 99 2.13 -3.32 7.75
C THR A 99 2.10 -4.72 7.15
N ARG A 100 1.02 -5.10 6.45
CA ARG A 100 0.91 -6.36 5.72
C ARG A 100 1.04 -6.13 4.23
N ASP A 101 1.78 -7.01 3.59
CA ASP A 101 2.03 -6.95 2.15
C ASP A 101 0.77 -7.26 1.34
N PHE A 102 0.58 -6.47 0.30
CA PHE A 102 -0.46 -6.66 -0.72
C PHE A 102 0.05 -6.20 -2.09
N THR A 103 -0.65 -6.59 -3.13
CA THR A 103 -0.48 -6.03 -4.48
C THR A 103 -1.62 -5.06 -4.78
N VAL A 104 -1.35 -4.10 -5.68
CA VAL A 104 -2.31 -3.09 -6.14
C VAL A 104 -2.40 -3.15 -7.65
N ALA A 105 -3.59 -3.03 -8.20
CA ALA A 105 -3.80 -2.90 -9.63
C ALA A 105 -4.93 -1.93 -9.93
N PHE A 106 -4.79 -1.11 -10.97
CA PHE A 106 -5.90 -0.31 -11.47
C PHE A 106 -6.95 -1.19 -12.15
N THR A 107 -8.21 -0.83 -12.03
CA THR A 107 -9.35 -1.56 -12.61
C THR A 107 -9.71 -1.09 -14.01
N GLY A 108 -9.20 0.07 -14.44
CA GLY A 108 -9.44 0.62 -15.76
C GLY A 108 -8.83 -0.21 -16.88
N PRO A 109 -9.36 -0.09 -18.11
CA PRO A 109 -8.77 -0.74 -19.27
C PRO A 109 -7.36 -0.17 -19.56
N THR A 110 -6.46 -1.04 -20.03
CA THR A 110 -5.13 -0.65 -20.46
C THR A 110 -4.80 -1.28 -21.81
N ILE A 111 -4.01 -0.57 -22.60
CA ILE A 111 -3.39 -1.10 -23.82
C ILE A 111 -2.03 -1.75 -23.53
N CYS A 112 -1.51 -1.59 -22.31
CA CYS A 112 -0.30 -2.24 -21.82
C CYS A 112 -0.63 -3.61 -21.21
N GLN A 113 0.39 -4.42 -20.95
CA GLN A 113 0.20 -5.80 -20.50
C GLN A 113 -0.41 -5.91 -19.10
N SER A 114 -0.20 -4.91 -18.25
CA SER A 114 -0.63 -4.95 -16.87
C SER A 114 -1.04 -3.57 -16.34
N THR A 115 -1.92 -3.58 -15.35
CA THR A 115 -2.26 -2.41 -14.52
C THR A 115 -1.76 -2.57 -13.09
N ALA A 116 -1.06 -3.68 -12.79
CA ALA A 116 -0.50 -3.95 -11.47
C ALA A 116 0.69 -3.02 -11.20
N TRP A 117 0.75 -2.51 -9.98
CA TRP A 117 1.83 -1.63 -9.57
C TRP A 117 3.11 -2.40 -9.33
N MET A 118 4.20 -1.88 -9.81
CA MET A 118 5.53 -2.43 -9.64
C MET A 118 6.53 -1.30 -9.35
N VAL A 119 7.48 -1.57 -8.49
CA VAL A 119 8.62 -0.67 -8.27
C VAL A 119 9.60 -0.86 -9.42
N GLY A 120 9.84 0.20 -10.18
CA GLY A 120 10.82 0.22 -11.25
C GLY A 120 12.25 0.26 -10.75
N GLU A 121 13.19 0.17 -11.70
CA GLU A 121 14.60 0.35 -11.40
C GLU A 121 14.89 1.79 -10.93
N GLN A 122 15.95 1.94 -10.14
CA GLN A 122 16.38 3.25 -9.69
C GLN A 122 16.94 4.06 -10.86
N ASN A 123 16.40 5.26 -11.07
CA ASN A 123 16.96 6.20 -12.02
C ASN A 123 18.36 6.65 -11.53
N PRO A 124 19.43 6.45 -12.31
CA PRO A 124 20.79 6.76 -11.87
C PRO A 124 21.05 8.27 -11.69
N GLU A 125 20.28 9.12 -12.37
CA GLU A 125 20.45 10.57 -12.30
C GLU A 125 19.75 11.19 -11.09
N THR A 126 18.54 10.74 -10.79
CA THR A 126 17.69 11.30 -9.73
C THR A 126 17.70 10.45 -8.45
N SER A 127 18.28 9.25 -8.51
CA SER A 127 18.22 8.23 -7.44
C SER A 127 16.78 7.87 -7.03
N THR A 128 15.80 8.12 -7.87
CA THR A 128 14.37 7.92 -7.64
C THR A 128 13.92 6.62 -8.30
N ARG A 129 13.04 5.89 -7.64
CA ARG A 129 12.35 4.71 -8.19
C ARG A 129 10.91 5.06 -8.50
N TYR A 130 10.52 4.97 -9.76
CA TYR A 130 9.14 5.19 -10.17
C TYR A 130 8.27 3.97 -9.86
N ILE A 131 7.00 4.20 -9.58
CA ILE A 131 6.01 3.13 -9.52
C ILE A 131 5.35 3.04 -10.89
N LEU A 132 5.45 1.87 -11.49
CA LEU A 132 4.98 1.56 -12.85
C LEU A 132 3.75 0.68 -12.79
N ALA A 133 2.98 0.67 -13.88
CA ALA A 133 1.94 -0.32 -14.14
C ALA A 133 2.46 -1.27 -15.22
N GLU A 134 3.05 -2.37 -14.81
CA GLU A 134 3.74 -3.31 -15.70
C GLU A 134 3.73 -4.74 -15.15
N THR A 135 4.05 -5.68 -16.01
CA THR A 135 4.28 -7.08 -15.63
C THR A 135 5.75 -7.26 -15.25
N ASP A 136 6.02 -7.76 -14.05
CA ASP A 136 7.39 -8.04 -13.61
C ASP A 136 7.97 -9.23 -14.41
N PRO A 137 9.10 -9.07 -15.03
CA PRO A 137 9.80 -10.17 -15.68
C PRO A 137 10.33 -11.22 -14.70
N ASN A 138 10.44 -10.86 -13.41
CA ASN A 138 10.90 -11.77 -12.36
C ASN A 138 9.83 -11.94 -11.25
N PRO A 139 8.97 -12.97 -11.35
CA PRO A 139 7.92 -13.22 -10.36
C PRO A 139 8.42 -13.45 -8.92
N SER A 140 9.71 -13.73 -8.76
CA SER A 140 10.34 -13.89 -7.44
C SER A 140 10.75 -12.56 -6.82
N SER A 141 10.67 -11.47 -7.56
CA SER A 141 10.98 -10.14 -7.03
C SER A 141 9.88 -9.70 -6.06
N ASN A 142 10.24 -8.89 -5.08
CA ASN A 142 9.27 -8.25 -4.20
C ASN A 142 8.79 -6.88 -4.74
N ALA A 143 9.06 -6.59 -6.01
CA ALA A 143 8.77 -5.29 -6.61
C ALA A 143 7.27 -4.92 -6.62
N TRP A 144 6.37 -5.89 -6.46
CA TRP A 144 4.91 -5.73 -6.50
C TRP A 144 4.25 -5.63 -5.12
N HIS A 145 5.00 -5.88 -4.06
CA HIS A 145 4.44 -5.96 -2.74
C HIS A 145 4.64 -4.64 -2.00
N PHE A 146 3.53 -3.98 -1.76
CA PHE A 146 3.45 -2.76 -0.98
C PHE A 146 2.81 -3.05 0.36
N ASN A 147 3.02 -2.19 1.31
CA ASN A 147 2.24 -2.15 2.54
C ASN A 147 1.75 -0.72 2.81
N ILE A 148 0.86 -0.57 3.75
CA ILE A 148 0.37 0.71 4.22
C ILE A 148 0.78 0.85 5.68
N VAL A 149 1.35 1.99 5.99
CA VAL A 149 1.70 2.39 7.36
C VAL A 149 0.94 3.64 7.75
N LYS A 150 0.57 3.74 9.02
CA LYS A 150 -0.03 4.94 9.56
C LYS A 150 1.06 5.84 10.12
N ASN A 151 1.09 7.10 9.71
CA ASN A 151 2.04 8.08 10.24
C ASN A 151 1.56 8.68 11.57
N ASP A 152 2.39 9.53 12.18
CA ASP A 152 2.10 10.17 13.46
C ASP A 152 0.84 11.07 13.46
N LEU A 153 0.41 11.52 12.28
CA LEU A 153 -0.81 12.29 12.09
C LEU A 153 -2.05 11.41 11.91
N GLY A 154 -1.88 10.08 11.93
CA GLY A 154 -2.97 9.14 11.71
C GLY A 154 -3.34 8.95 10.24
N LEU A 155 -2.55 9.47 9.29
CA LEU A 155 -2.76 9.35 7.86
C LEU A 155 -2.00 8.14 7.31
N TYR A 156 -2.44 7.61 6.18
CA TYR A 156 -1.86 6.42 5.57
C TYR A 156 -0.82 6.78 4.50
N ASN A 157 0.33 6.13 4.57
CA ASN A 157 1.37 6.19 3.55
C ASN A 157 1.54 4.81 2.93
N PHE A 158 1.71 4.74 1.61
CA PHE A 158 2.23 3.53 0.98
C PHE A 158 3.72 3.42 1.25
N GLN A 159 4.14 2.20 1.55
CA GLN A 159 5.54 1.87 1.75
C GLN A 159 5.89 0.63 0.94
N TRP A 160 7.09 0.59 0.43
CA TRP A 160 7.69 -0.59 -0.15
C TRP A 160 8.91 -1.00 0.67
N CYS A 161 8.90 -2.23 1.17
CA CYS A 161 10.02 -2.82 1.88
C CYS A 161 10.31 -4.18 1.25
N PRO A 162 11.42 -4.34 0.53
CA PRO A 162 11.78 -5.65 0.00
C PRO A 162 12.03 -6.60 1.17
N ASN A 163 11.28 -7.70 1.19
CA ASN A 163 11.53 -8.76 2.16
C ASN A 163 12.88 -9.40 1.88
N CYS A 164 13.71 -9.42 2.88
CA CYS A 164 14.94 -10.18 2.82
C CYS A 164 14.66 -11.66 2.94
N LEU A 165 15.02 -12.40 1.92
CA LEU A 165 14.93 -13.86 1.90
C LEU A 165 16.11 -14.54 2.61
N THR A 166 17.07 -13.76 3.15
CA THR A 166 18.29 -14.27 3.80
C THR A 166 18.44 -13.71 5.20
N GLU A 167 19.07 -14.47 6.11
CA GLU A 167 19.32 -14.06 7.49
C GLU A 167 20.20 -12.80 7.63
N VAL A 168 20.92 -12.44 6.60
CA VAL A 168 21.77 -11.24 6.56
C VAL A 168 21.22 -10.30 5.51
N CYS A 169 20.31 -9.45 5.93
CA CYS A 169 19.86 -8.33 5.11
C CYS A 169 20.68 -7.09 5.40
N PRO A 170 21.41 -6.55 4.44
CA PRO A 170 21.75 -5.14 4.52
C PRO A 170 20.41 -4.40 4.64
N ARG A 171 20.27 -3.49 5.61
CA ARG A 171 19.03 -2.77 5.97
C ARG A 171 18.09 -2.70 4.76
N PRO A 172 16.85 -3.23 4.84
CA PRO A 172 15.97 -3.18 3.70
C PRO A 172 15.88 -1.72 3.26
N LEU A 173 16.10 -1.46 1.98
CA LEU A 173 15.92 -0.13 1.39
C LEU A 173 14.40 0.13 1.30
N CYS A 174 13.75 0.20 2.46
CA CYS A 174 12.36 0.63 2.51
C CYS A 174 12.27 2.05 1.96
N GLY A 175 11.27 2.33 1.17
CA GLY A 175 10.96 3.65 0.67
C GLY A 175 9.48 3.95 0.89
N ASP A 176 9.18 5.15 1.38
CA ASP A 176 7.82 5.65 1.40
C ASP A 176 7.46 6.19 0.02
N ALA A 177 6.22 5.96 -0.38
CA ALA A 177 5.72 6.52 -1.62
C ALA A 177 5.47 8.03 -1.47
N GLY A 178 5.96 8.78 -2.45
CA GLY A 178 5.79 10.23 -2.53
C GLY A 178 5.38 10.68 -3.91
N ILE A 179 5.05 11.95 -4.05
CA ILE A 179 4.71 12.56 -5.34
C ILE A 179 5.83 13.52 -5.74
N VAL A 180 6.35 13.33 -6.96
CA VAL A 180 7.25 14.28 -7.61
C VAL A 180 6.58 14.87 -8.84
N VAL A 181 7.02 16.05 -9.24
CA VAL A 181 6.52 16.72 -10.47
C VAL A 181 7.64 16.75 -11.49
N GLU A 182 7.43 16.07 -12.61
CA GLU A 182 8.35 16.03 -13.74
C GLU A 182 7.58 16.32 -15.03
N ASN A 183 8.08 17.24 -15.83
CA ASN A 183 7.45 17.64 -17.10
C ASN A 183 5.95 17.91 -16.94
N GLU A 184 5.57 18.66 -15.90
CA GLU A 184 4.17 18.97 -15.56
C GLU A 184 3.31 17.76 -15.17
N ARG A 185 3.89 16.57 -15.07
CA ARG A 185 3.22 15.34 -14.62
C ARG A 185 3.56 15.08 -13.16
N ARG A 186 2.55 14.68 -12.42
CA ARG A 186 2.69 14.28 -11.02
C ARG A 186 2.81 12.75 -10.97
N LEU A 187 3.93 12.27 -10.45
CA LEU A 187 4.30 10.85 -10.49
C LEU A 187 4.47 10.30 -9.09
N LEU A 188 3.97 9.09 -8.88
CA LEU A 188 4.19 8.33 -7.66
C LEU A 188 5.56 7.68 -7.73
N VAL A 189 6.39 7.96 -6.73
CA VAL A 189 7.76 7.48 -6.64
C VAL A 189 8.06 6.96 -5.25
N LEU A 190 9.09 6.13 -5.13
CA LEU A 190 9.74 5.86 -3.86
C LEU A 190 10.93 6.81 -3.68
N ASP A 191 11.42 6.89 -2.44
CA ASP A 191 12.61 7.65 -2.05
C ASP A 191 12.43 9.18 -2.10
N GLY A 192 11.18 9.63 -2.28
CA GLY A 192 10.77 11.02 -2.12
C GLY A 192 10.17 11.32 -0.73
N PRO A 193 9.75 12.56 -0.50
CA PRO A 193 8.98 12.89 0.70
C PRO A 193 7.68 12.07 0.75
N ALA A 194 7.43 11.39 1.87
CA ALA A 194 6.22 10.59 2.06
C ALA A 194 4.96 11.43 1.79
N PHE A 195 4.06 10.91 0.99
CA PHE A 195 2.81 11.57 0.63
C PHE A 195 1.62 10.78 1.18
N PRO A 196 0.81 11.36 2.06
CA PRO A 196 -0.28 10.65 2.69
C PRO A 196 -1.52 10.56 1.80
N PHE A 197 -2.21 9.42 1.90
CA PHE A 197 -3.40 9.09 1.12
C PHE A 197 -4.58 8.76 2.01
N ILE A 198 -5.78 8.92 1.44
CA ILE A 198 -7.04 8.38 1.92
C ILE A 198 -7.66 7.48 0.84
N PHE A 199 -8.49 6.57 1.24
CA PHE A 199 -9.17 5.63 0.36
C PHE A 199 -10.66 5.91 0.34
N ARG A 200 -11.23 6.04 -0.84
CA ARG A 200 -12.67 6.24 -1.00
C ARG A 200 -13.22 5.12 -1.89
N ARG A 201 -14.25 4.46 -1.44
CA ARG A 201 -14.91 3.41 -2.23
C ARG A 201 -15.42 3.98 -3.55
N ALA A 202 -15.20 3.25 -4.66
CA ALA A 202 -15.63 3.63 -6.00
C ALA A 202 -17.13 3.40 -6.24
#